data_679238dab645faaf971ba26b71baeeac
#
_entry.id   679238dab645faaf971ba26b71baeeac
#
_cell.length_a   1.000
_cell.length_b   1.000
_cell.length_c   1.000
_cell.angle_alpha   90.00
_cell.angle_beta   90.00
_cell.angle_gamma   90.00
#
_symmetry.space_group_name_H-M   'P 1'
#
loop_
_entity.id
_entity.type
_entity.pdbx_description
1 polymer ?
#
loop_
_entity_poly.entity_id
_entity_poly.type
_entity_poly.pdbx_seq_one_letter_code
_entity_poly.pdbx_strand_id
1 'polypeptide(L)'
;RWLACLKNNDYFPETAAERATDRFIRDVIGEGANAEESASIVPTARAALARLGGLVIADAHAQSPDIDLENPQIQAIKQRMAERHRRQLAAWFEAGAIGLDNDGMVAIRDRAAVPLSQRRELERVVAEENADRRAVYREIAVANDHPEWEDEIRQTFARRWIANARAGWYYENESGEWIRK
;
A
#
# COMPACT_ATOMS: atom_id res chain seq x y z
N ARG A 1 29.57 15.48 -33.64
CA ARG A 1 28.46 15.75 -32.70
C ARG A 1 27.89 14.41 -32.24
N TRP A 2 28.38 13.93 -31.11
CA TRP A 2 27.83 12.74 -30.45
C TRP A 2 26.73 13.25 -29.52
N LEU A 3 25.47 12.98 -29.85
CA LEU A 3 24.36 13.07 -28.92
C LEU A 3 24.45 11.82 -28.05
N ALA A 4 24.94 11.99 -26.82
CA ALA A 4 24.75 11.00 -25.79
C ALA A 4 23.25 10.94 -25.48
N CYS A 5 22.58 9.88 -25.93
CA CYS A 5 21.31 9.49 -25.37
C CYS A 5 21.57 9.18 -23.89
N LEU A 6 21.27 10.11 -23.01
CA LEU A 6 21.02 9.79 -21.62
C LEU A 6 19.80 8.86 -21.61
N LYS A 7 20.03 7.57 -21.49
CA LYS A 7 18.97 6.65 -21.06
C LYS A 7 18.58 7.11 -19.67
N ASN A 8 17.45 7.80 -19.58
CA ASN A 8 16.72 7.93 -18.32
C ASN A 8 16.49 6.49 -17.86
N ASN A 9 16.96 6.17 -16.68
CA ASN A 9 16.81 4.83 -16.13
C ASN A 9 15.40 4.78 -15.50
N ASP A 10 14.39 4.55 -16.34
CA ASP A 10 12.97 4.45 -15.94
C ASP A 10 12.71 3.14 -15.17
N TYR A 11 13.58 2.83 -14.21
CA TYR A 11 13.46 1.64 -13.39
C TYR A 11 12.48 1.89 -12.24
N PHE A 12 11.45 1.05 -12.13
CA PHE A 12 10.49 1.07 -11.04
C PHE A 12 11.19 0.81 -9.68
N PRO A 13 11.07 1.72 -8.68
CA PRO A 13 11.78 1.61 -7.41
C PRO A 13 11.05 0.67 -6.44
N GLU A 14 11.12 -0.64 -6.67
CA GLU A 14 10.34 -1.66 -5.97
C GLU A 14 10.41 -1.54 -4.44
N THR A 15 11.60 -1.40 -3.86
CA THR A 15 11.77 -1.32 -2.39
C THR A 15 11.13 -0.05 -1.79
N ALA A 16 11.21 1.08 -2.48
CA ALA A 16 10.57 2.31 -2.03
C ALA A 16 9.05 2.21 -2.17
N ALA A 17 8.58 1.63 -3.28
CA ALA A 17 7.17 1.37 -3.53
C ALA A 17 6.57 0.44 -2.47
N GLU A 18 7.25 -0.63 -2.08
CA GLU A 18 6.80 -1.53 -1.01
C GLU A 18 6.61 -0.82 0.33
N ARG A 19 7.61 -0.01 0.74
CA ARG A 19 7.52 0.75 2.01
C ARG A 19 6.39 1.77 2.01
N ALA A 20 6.23 2.50 0.91
CA ALA A 20 5.14 3.46 0.74
C ALA A 20 3.77 2.76 0.77
N THR A 21 3.66 1.63 0.06
CA THR A 21 2.46 0.80 0.03
C THR A 21 2.10 0.26 1.42
N ASP A 22 3.08 -0.20 2.20
CA ASP A 22 2.82 -0.68 3.57
C ASP A 22 2.28 0.42 4.49
N ARG A 23 2.81 1.63 4.39
CA ARG A 23 2.27 2.79 5.13
C ARG A 23 0.82 3.04 4.73
N PHE A 24 0.55 3.13 3.42
CA PHE A 24 -0.79 3.33 2.90
C PHE A 24 -1.79 2.27 3.41
N ILE A 25 -1.42 0.99 3.31
CA ILE A 25 -2.27 -0.13 3.72
C ILE A 25 -2.55 -0.09 5.23
N ARG A 26 -1.53 0.13 6.06
CA ARG A 26 -1.72 0.26 7.51
C ARG A 26 -2.65 1.41 7.90
N ASP A 27 -2.56 2.53 7.20
CA ASP A 27 -3.49 3.65 7.40
C ASP A 27 -4.93 3.25 7.06
N VAL A 28 -5.13 2.50 5.96
CA VAL A 28 -6.47 2.05 5.54
C VAL A 28 -7.06 1.03 6.50
N ILE A 29 -6.29 0.04 6.95
CA ILE A 29 -6.78 -1.01 7.87
C ILE A 29 -6.80 -0.57 9.34
N GLY A 30 -6.28 0.63 9.67
CA GLY A 30 -6.33 1.20 11.01
C GLY A 30 -5.22 0.74 11.95
N GLU A 31 -4.09 0.28 11.45
CA GLU A 31 -2.90 -0.12 12.23
C GLU A 31 -1.83 0.98 12.31
N GLY A 32 -2.03 2.10 11.61
CA GLY A 32 -1.05 3.19 11.53
C GLY A 32 -0.88 4.00 12.81
N ALA A 33 -1.88 4.04 13.68
CA ALA A 33 -1.85 4.86 14.89
C ALA A 33 -0.94 4.32 16.01
N ASN A 34 -0.57 3.05 15.97
CA ASN A 34 0.23 2.41 17.02
C ASN A 34 1.72 2.26 16.66
N ALA A 35 2.12 2.55 15.43
CA ALA A 35 3.51 2.37 14.99
C ALA A 35 4.40 3.59 15.24
N GLU A 36 3.83 4.79 15.36
CA GLU A 36 4.61 6.02 15.60
C GLU A 36 4.98 6.21 17.08
N GLU A 37 4.25 5.59 18.01
CA GLU A 37 4.53 5.69 19.44
C GLU A 37 5.69 4.78 19.91
N SER A 38 6.08 3.78 19.10
CA SER A 38 7.20 2.88 19.42
C SER A 38 8.56 3.33 18.90
N ALA A 39 8.64 4.38 18.09
CA ALA A 39 9.90 4.89 17.51
C ALA A 39 10.51 6.07 18.30
N SER A 40 9.88 6.51 19.39
CA SER A 40 10.27 7.73 20.13
C SER A 40 11.07 7.49 21.40
N ILE A 41 11.67 6.35 21.65
CA ILE A 41 12.54 6.18 22.81
C ILE A 41 13.86 5.52 22.40
N VAL A 42 14.82 6.29 21.94
CA VAL A 42 16.21 6.32 22.40
C VAL A 42 16.86 7.63 21.95
N PRO A 43 16.94 8.64 22.79
CA PRO A 43 18.00 9.62 22.68
C PRO A 43 19.12 9.26 23.65
N THR A 44 20.31 9.60 23.23
CA THR A 44 21.49 9.81 24.05
C THR A 44 22.38 8.64 24.35
N ALA A 45 23.47 8.63 23.69
CA ALA A 45 24.82 8.71 24.27
C ALA A 45 25.93 8.38 23.23
N ARG A 46 26.02 9.12 22.13
CA ARG A 46 27.22 9.06 21.27
C ARG A 46 27.43 10.34 20.41
N ALA A 47 27.19 11.47 20.98
CA ALA A 47 27.51 12.74 20.33
C ALA A 47 28.52 13.52 21.14
N ALA A 48 29.68 12.93 21.45
CA ALA A 48 30.78 13.65 22.05
C ALA A 48 32.12 12.97 21.78
N LEU A 49 32.52 12.80 20.51
CA LEU A 49 33.93 12.54 20.14
C LEU A 49 34.07 12.42 18.60
N ALA A 50 33.84 13.49 17.87
CA ALA A 50 34.31 13.59 16.49
C ALA A 50 34.39 15.06 16.07
N ARG A 51 35.14 15.86 16.81
CA ARG A 51 35.69 17.14 16.32
C ARG A 51 37.17 17.01 16.23
N LEU A 52 37.67 16.41 15.15
CA LEU A 52 39.03 16.57 14.64
C LEU A 52 39.13 15.79 13.32
N GLY A 53 39.28 16.51 12.23
CA GLY A 53 39.57 15.91 10.93
C GLY A 53 38.55 16.29 9.86
N GLY A 54 38.75 17.47 9.24
CA GLY A 54 37.98 17.90 8.08
C GLY A 54 38.22 16.99 6.87
N LEU A 55 37.33 16.05 6.67
CA LEU A 55 36.99 15.52 5.36
C LEU A 55 35.45 15.46 5.31
N VAL A 56 34.87 16.47 4.71
CA VAL A 56 33.49 16.41 4.28
C VAL A 56 33.45 15.41 3.13
N ILE A 57 33.30 14.14 3.46
CA ILE A 57 32.78 13.19 2.48
C ILE A 57 31.31 13.61 2.36
N ALA A 58 31.00 14.31 1.28
CA ALA A 58 29.62 14.42 0.84
C ALA A 58 29.17 12.98 0.58
N ASP A 59 28.47 12.39 1.55
CA ASP A 59 27.67 11.22 1.31
C ASP A 59 26.71 11.61 0.17
N ALA A 60 27.05 11.20 -1.03
CA ALA A 60 26.11 11.10 -2.11
C ALA A 60 25.11 10.01 -1.66
N HIS A 61 24.16 10.39 -0.81
CA HIS A 61 22.92 9.64 -0.68
C HIS A 61 22.32 9.67 -2.08
N ALA A 62 22.53 8.60 -2.82
CA ALA A 62 21.64 8.28 -3.93
C ALA A 62 20.26 8.27 -3.28
N GLN A 63 19.50 9.33 -3.47
CA GLN A 63 18.10 9.40 -3.06
C GLN A 63 17.43 8.26 -3.81
N SER A 64 17.17 7.18 -3.09
CA SER A 64 16.28 6.15 -3.62
C SER A 64 14.99 6.90 -3.94
N PRO A 65 14.48 6.83 -5.18
CA PRO A 65 13.26 7.53 -5.53
C PRO A 65 12.18 7.10 -4.54
N ASP A 66 11.64 8.06 -3.79
CA ASP A 66 10.52 7.80 -2.88
C ASP A 66 9.25 7.91 -3.70
N ILE A 67 8.33 6.96 -3.51
CA ILE A 67 7.03 7.01 -4.18
C ILE A 67 6.19 8.09 -3.49
N ASP A 68 5.83 9.12 -4.23
CA ASP A 68 4.99 10.20 -3.73
C ASP A 68 3.55 9.71 -3.49
N LEU A 69 3.14 9.72 -2.24
CA LEU A 69 1.77 9.44 -1.79
C LEU A 69 1.08 10.68 -1.19
N GLU A 70 1.76 11.82 -1.14
CA GLU A 70 1.22 13.03 -0.49
C GLU A 70 0.26 13.82 -1.39
N ASN A 71 0.05 13.37 -2.62
CA ASN A 71 -0.92 13.96 -3.54
C ASN A 71 -2.32 14.03 -2.90
N PRO A 72 -3.01 15.20 -2.91
CA PRO A 72 -4.32 15.37 -2.28
C PRO A 72 -5.39 14.39 -2.79
N GLN A 73 -5.33 13.97 -4.06
CA GLN A 73 -6.27 13.00 -4.63
C GLN A 73 -6.04 11.61 -4.03
N ILE A 74 -4.78 11.17 -3.91
CA ILE A 74 -4.40 9.91 -3.26
C ILE A 74 -4.86 9.92 -1.81
N GLN A 75 -4.62 11.01 -1.08
CA GLN A 75 -5.02 11.15 0.32
C GLN A 75 -6.55 11.10 0.48
N ALA A 76 -7.31 11.75 -0.42
CA ALA A 76 -8.77 11.69 -0.39
C ALA A 76 -9.31 10.27 -0.64
N ILE A 77 -8.70 9.52 -1.58
CA ILE A 77 -9.06 8.12 -1.82
C ILE A 77 -8.72 7.27 -0.60
N LYS A 78 -7.53 7.41 -0.02
CA LYS A 78 -7.10 6.71 1.18
C LYS A 78 -8.08 6.89 2.35
N GLN A 79 -8.54 8.12 2.58
CA GLN A 79 -9.52 8.42 3.63
C GLN A 79 -10.86 7.71 3.39
N ARG A 80 -11.38 7.71 2.15
CA ARG A 80 -12.61 6.97 1.81
C ARG A 80 -12.45 5.47 2.01
N MET A 81 -11.32 4.90 1.60
CA MET A 81 -11.03 3.48 1.79
C MET A 81 -10.93 3.13 3.28
N ALA A 82 -10.25 3.94 4.09
CA ALA A 82 -10.14 3.74 5.54
C ALA A 82 -11.51 3.78 6.23
N GLU A 83 -12.35 4.76 5.87
CA GLU A 83 -13.70 4.87 6.41
C GLU A 83 -14.57 3.67 6.04
N ARG A 84 -14.52 3.23 4.78
CA ARG A 84 -15.25 2.06 4.27
C ARG A 84 -14.77 0.79 4.97
N HIS A 85 -13.44 0.66 5.14
CA HIS A 85 -12.87 -0.48 5.85
C HIS A 85 -13.42 -0.56 7.28
N ARG A 86 -13.32 0.53 8.04
CA ARG A 86 -13.76 0.59 9.44
C ARG A 86 -15.26 0.31 9.60
N ARG A 87 -16.10 0.80 8.69
CA ARG A 87 -17.56 0.68 8.80
C ARG A 87 -18.12 -0.65 8.34
N GLN A 88 -17.50 -1.26 7.33
CA GLN A 88 -18.13 -2.38 6.61
C GLN A 88 -17.15 -3.52 6.30
N LEU A 89 -16.02 -3.24 5.64
CA LEU A 89 -15.16 -4.28 5.11
C LEU A 89 -14.52 -5.13 6.21
N ALA A 90 -14.10 -4.53 7.33
CA ALA A 90 -13.46 -5.25 8.44
C ALA A 90 -14.33 -6.42 8.93
N ALA A 91 -15.61 -6.19 9.20
CA ALA A 91 -16.52 -7.23 9.64
C ALA A 91 -16.73 -8.34 8.59
N TRP A 92 -16.74 -7.97 7.30
CA TRP A 92 -16.90 -8.96 6.22
C TRP A 92 -15.63 -9.77 5.94
N PHE A 93 -14.45 -9.18 6.13
CA PHE A 93 -13.19 -9.93 6.14
C PHE A 93 -13.14 -10.93 7.29
N GLU A 94 -13.52 -10.51 8.50
CA GLU A 94 -13.57 -11.39 9.69
C GLU A 94 -14.58 -12.51 9.53
N ALA A 95 -15.74 -12.22 8.93
CA ALA A 95 -16.75 -13.23 8.62
C ALA A 95 -16.34 -14.17 7.47
N GLY A 96 -15.28 -13.85 6.73
CA GLY A 96 -14.86 -14.58 5.55
C GLY A 96 -15.81 -14.43 4.36
N ALA A 97 -16.68 -13.42 4.36
CA ALA A 97 -17.55 -13.09 3.23
C ALA A 97 -16.77 -12.59 2.02
N ILE A 98 -15.69 -11.84 2.30
CA ILE A 98 -14.77 -11.30 1.30
C ILE A 98 -13.34 -11.74 1.59
N GLY A 99 -12.50 -11.62 0.58
CA GLY A 99 -11.07 -11.88 0.66
C GLY A 99 -10.29 -10.97 -0.29
N LEU A 100 -8.97 -11.09 -0.24
CA LEU A 100 -8.05 -10.39 -1.13
C LEU A 100 -7.73 -11.28 -2.32
N ASP A 101 -7.96 -10.82 -3.53
CA ASP A 101 -7.53 -11.57 -4.71
C ASP A 101 -6.05 -11.32 -5.03
N ASN A 102 -5.51 -12.07 -5.97
CA ASN A 102 -4.11 -11.98 -6.38
C ASN A 102 -3.83 -10.80 -7.32
N ASP A 103 -4.85 -10.04 -7.72
CA ASP A 103 -4.75 -8.83 -8.54
C ASP A 103 -4.80 -7.52 -7.73
N GLY A 104 -4.83 -7.62 -6.40
CA GLY A 104 -4.86 -6.47 -5.50
C GLY A 104 -6.24 -5.88 -5.29
N MET A 105 -7.30 -6.65 -5.58
CA MET A 105 -8.69 -6.26 -5.38
C MET A 105 -9.31 -7.01 -4.21
N VAL A 106 -10.53 -6.64 -3.85
CA VAL A 106 -11.37 -7.38 -2.91
C VAL A 106 -12.35 -8.24 -3.72
N ALA A 107 -12.43 -9.52 -3.40
CA ALA A 107 -13.38 -10.43 -4.02
C ALA A 107 -14.41 -10.94 -3.02
N ILE A 108 -15.64 -11.17 -3.48
CA ILE A 108 -16.68 -11.81 -2.67
C ILE A 108 -16.42 -13.32 -2.70
N ARG A 109 -15.98 -13.85 -1.56
CA ARG A 109 -15.68 -15.28 -1.39
C ARG A 109 -16.90 -16.10 -1.04
N ASP A 110 -17.67 -15.66 -0.05
CA ASP A 110 -18.84 -16.38 0.45
C ASP A 110 -20.01 -15.43 0.77
N ARG A 111 -20.96 -15.35 -0.14
CA ARG A 111 -22.17 -14.53 0.04
C ARG A 111 -23.07 -15.03 1.18
N ALA A 112 -22.96 -16.31 1.53
CA ALA A 112 -23.79 -16.88 2.59
C ALA A 112 -23.31 -16.45 3.99
N ALA A 113 -22.08 -16.00 4.11
CA ALA A 113 -21.52 -15.47 5.35
C ALA A 113 -22.15 -14.13 5.80
N VAL A 114 -22.97 -13.50 4.95
CA VAL A 114 -23.74 -12.30 5.31
C VAL A 114 -25.25 -12.54 5.15
N PRO A 115 -26.09 -11.87 5.99
CA PRO A 115 -27.54 -11.93 5.86
C PRO A 115 -28.03 -11.54 4.47
N LEU A 116 -29.11 -12.15 4.00
CA LEU A 116 -29.67 -11.90 2.66
C LEU A 116 -29.94 -10.39 2.42
N SER A 117 -30.38 -9.68 3.44
CA SER A 117 -30.66 -8.23 3.39
C SER A 117 -29.41 -7.39 3.13
N GLN A 118 -28.22 -7.88 3.46
CA GLN A 118 -26.96 -7.16 3.30
C GLN A 118 -26.20 -7.51 2.00
N ARG A 119 -26.63 -8.50 1.24
CA ARG A 119 -25.89 -8.98 0.07
C ARG A 119 -25.77 -7.95 -1.06
N ARG A 120 -26.80 -7.13 -1.27
CA ARG A 120 -26.72 -6.02 -2.23
C ARG A 120 -25.76 -4.95 -1.78
N GLU A 121 -25.73 -4.67 -0.49
CA GLU A 121 -24.79 -3.72 0.11
C GLU A 121 -23.35 -4.23 -0.02
N LEU A 122 -23.11 -5.50 0.27
CA LEU A 122 -21.82 -6.16 0.07
C LEU A 122 -21.30 -5.96 -1.37
N GLU A 123 -22.13 -6.26 -2.37
CA GLU A 123 -21.75 -6.11 -3.77
C GLU A 123 -21.40 -4.67 -4.13
N ARG A 124 -22.23 -3.71 -3.69
CA ARG A 124 -22.01 -2.28 -3.94
C ARG A 124 -20.71 -1.80 -3.30
N VAL A 125 -20.50 -2.13 -2.04
CA VAL A 125 -19.34 -1.67 -1.28
C VAL A 125 -18.04 -2.28 -1.80
N VAL A 126 -18.04 -3.56 -2.18
CA VAL A 126 -16.87 -4.20 -2.83
C VAL A 126 -16.59 -3.55 -4.18
N ALA A 127 -17.60 -3.21 -4.97
CA ALA A 127 -17.41 -2.52 -6.24
C ALA A 127 -16.81 -1.11 -6.05
N GLU A 128 -17.28 -0.36 -5.05
CA GLU A 128 -16.73 0.96 -4.69
C GLU A 128 -15.28 0.87 -4.20
N GLU A 129 -14.98 -0.12 -3.34
CA GLU A 129 -13.63 -0.38 -2.88
C GLU A 129 -12.68 -0.64 -4.05
N ASN A 130 -13.08 -1.52 -4.96
CA ASN A 130 -12.28 -1.86 -6.13
C ASN A 130 -12.13 -0.70 -7.12
N ALA A 131 -13.11 0.18 -7.21
CA ALA A 131 -12.98 1.42 -7.99
C ALA A 131 -11.92 2.35 -7.38
N ASP A 132 -11.94 2.53 -6.06
CA ASP A 132 -10.94 3.33 -5.36
C ASP A 132 -9.53 2.70 -5.43
N ARG A 133 -9.40 1.38 -5.33
CA ARG A 133 -8.11 0.68 -5.50
C ARG A 133 -7.50 0.95 -6.87
N ARG A 134 -8.28 0.76 -7.95
CA ARG A 134 -7.81 1.08 -9.31
C ARG A 134 -7.44 2.55 -9.47
N ALA A 135 -8.23 3.44 -8.89
CA ALA A 135 -7.92 4.87 -8.92
C ALA A 135 -6.61 5.18 -8.20
N VAL A 136 -6.36 4.61 -7.02
CA VAL A 136 -5.10 4.80 -6.28
C VAL A 136 -3.90 4.33 -7.10
N TYR A 137 -3.96 3.15 -7.71
CA TYR A 137 -2.82 2.62 -8.47
C TYR A 137 -2.44 3.55 -9.63
N ARG A 138 -3.45 4.04 -10.36
CA ARG A 138 -3.25 5.00 -11.44
C ARG A 138 -2.77 6.37 -10.96
N GLU A 139 -3.38 6.91 -9.89
CA GLU A 139 -2.99 8.22 -9.36
C GLU A 139 -1.57 8.23 -8.81
N ILE A 140 -1.10 7.13 -8.20
CA ILE A 140 0.30 6.99 -7.78
C ILE A 140 1.22 7.01 -8.99
N ALA A 141 0.91 6.28 -10.04
CA ALA A 141 1.71 6.27 -11.27
C ALA A 141 1.81 7.68 -11.88
N VAL A 142 0.68 8.38 -11.97
CA VAL A 142 0.61 9.75 -12.52
C VAL A 142 1.35 10.76 -11.63
N ALA A 143 1.19 10.67 -10.30
CA ALA A 143 1.84 11.58 -9.36
C ALA A 143 3.37 11.47 -9.36
N ASN A 144 3.90 10.33 -9.80
CA ASN A 144 5.33 10.08 -9.94
C ASN A 144 5.84 10.30 -11.39
N ASP A 145 5.04 10.92 -12.27
CA ASP A 145 5.34 11.18 -13.69
C ASP A 145 5.62 9.90 -14.52
N HIS A 146 5.16 8.74 -14.05
CA HIS A 146 5.35 7.43 -14.65
C HIS A 146 4.04 6.65 -14.80
N PRO A 147 3.13 7.09 -15.69
CA PRO A 147 1.83 6.42 -15.88
C PRO A 147 1.98 4.95 -16.32
N GLU A 148 3.11 4.58 -16.92
CA GLU A 148 3.43 3.19 -17.28
C GLU A 148 3.69 2.26 -16.08
N TRP A 149 3.92 2.80 -14.89
CA TRP A 149 4.12 2.01 -13.66
C TRP A 149 2.82 1.51 -13.03
N GLU A 150 1.65 1.80 -13.58
CA GLU A 150 0.37 1.41 -12.97
C GLU A 150 0.28 -0.09 -12.68
N ASP A 151 0.78 -0.94 -13.60
CA ASP A 151 0.77 -2.41 -13.43
C ASP A 151 1.75 -2.88 -12.34
N GLU A 152 2.96 -2.34 -12.27
CA GLU A 152 3.94 -2.67 -11.24
C GLU A 152 3.47 -2.21 -9.85
N ILE A 153 2.83 -1.03 -9.78
CA ILE A 153 2.21 -0.52 -8.57
C ILE A 153 1.09 -1.45 -8.13
N ARG A 154 0.17 -1.83 -9.03
CA ARG A 154 -0.92 -2.76 -8.74
C ARG A 154 -0.40 -4.10 -8.21
N GLN A 155 0.60 -4.69 -8.84
CA GLN A 155 1.22 -5.94 -8.40
C GLN A 155 1.89 -5.79 -7.03
N THR A 156 2.57 -4.68 -6.77
CA THR A 156 3.15 -4.38 -5.47
C THR A 156 2.06 -4.28 -4.40
N PHE A 157 0.98 -3.55 -4.67
CA PHE A 157 -0.17 -3.49 -3.77
C PHE A 157 -0.79 -4.87 -3.53
N ALA A 158 -0.96 -5.71 -4.56
CA ALA A 158 -1.50 -7.06 -4.44
C ALA A 158 -0.71 -7.89 -3.41
N ARG A 159 0.61 -7.95 -3.57
CA ARG A 159 1.50 -8.64 -2.62
C ARG A 159 1.42 -8.03 -1.21
N ARG A 160 1.40 -6.71 -1.11
CA ARG A 160 1.44 -6.02 0.19
C ARG A 160 0.10 -6.06 0.92
N TRP A 161 -1.05 -6.03 0.22
CA TRP A 161 -2.36 -6.28 0.83
C TRP A 161 -2.40 -7.65 1.51
N ILE A 162 -1.94 -8.71 0.83
CA ILE A 162 -1.86 -10.08 1.39
C ILE A 162 -0.87 -10.12 2.56
N ALA A 163 0.30 -9.47 2.44
CA ALA A 163 1.30 -9.44 3.50
C ALA A 163 0.78 -8.77 4.77
N ASN A 164 0.02 -7.68 4.65
CA ASN A 164 -0.57 -6.93 5.76
C ASN A 164 -1.97 -7.43 6.17
N ALA A 165 -2.52 -8.47 5.54
CA ALA A 165 -3.80 -9.04 5.92
C ALA A 165 -3.75 -9.58 7.36
N ARG A 166 -4.84 -9.41 8.11
CA ARG A 166 -4.93 -9.92 9.49
C ARG A 166 -5.10 -11.43 9.53
N ALA A 167 -4.67 -12.04 10.63
CA ALA A 167 -4.92 -13.45 10.86
C ALA A 167 -6.43 -13.76 10.76
N GLY A 168 -6.75 -14.83 10.03
CA GLY A 168 -8.13 -15.25 9.79
C GLY A 168 -8.77 -14.70 8.52
N TRP A 169 -8.20 -13.70 7.87
CA TRP A 169 -8.67 -13.23 6.57
C TRP A 169 -8.35 -14.24 5.46
N TYR A 170 -9.12 -14.20 4.39
CA TYR A 170 -8.89 -15.04 3.21
C TYR A 170 -8.20 -14.25 2.11
N TYR A 171 -7.32 -14.93 1.38
CA TYR A 171 -6.68 -14.40 0.18
C TYR A 171 -6.54 -15.50 -0.87
N GLU A 172 -6.49 -15.12 -2.14
CA GLU A 172 -6.15 -16.02 -3.24
C GLU A 172 -4.64 -16.19 -3.37
N ASN A 173 -4.19 -17.44 -3.49
CA ASN A 173 -2.82 -17.73 -3.87
C ASN A 173 -2.64 -17.56 -5.40
N GLU A 174 -1.42 -17.79 -5.91
CA GLU A 174 -1.10 -17.68 -7.33
C GLU A 174 -1.90 -18.65 -8.22
N SER A 175 -2.41 -19.75 -7.67
CA SER A 175 -3.28 -20.69 -8.38
C SER A 175 -4.78 -20.35 -8.30
N GLY A 176 -5.14 -19.24 -7.66
CA GLY A 176 -6.54 -18.82 -7.49
C GLY A 176 -7.29 -19.57 -6.40
N GLU A 177 -6.58 -20.28 -5.50
CA GLU A 177 -7.19 -20.98 -4.38
C GLU A 177 -7.28 -20.06 -3.16
N TRP A 178 -8.41 -20.13 -2.44
CA TRP A 178 -8.62 -19.39 -1.21
C TRP A 178 -7.84 -19.98 -0.04
N ILE A 179 -6.94 -19.21 0.50
CA ILE A 179 -6.13 -19.55 1.67
C ILE A 179 -6.56 -18.67 2.84
N ARG A 180 -6.63 -19.22 4.03
CA ARG A 180 -6.85 -18.47 5.27
C ARG A 180 -5.51 -18.13 5.90
N LYS A 181 -5.29 -16.86 6.18
CA LYS A 181 -4.08 -16.39 6.84
C LYS A 181 -4.02 -16.75 8.32
#